data_13fd8ac4064a686e902a66a4b4dd9796
#
_entry.id   13fd8ac4064a686e902a66a4b4dd9796
#
_cell.length_a   1.000
_cell.length_b   1.000
_cell.length_c   1.000
_cell.angle_alpha   90.00
_cell.angle_beta   90.00
_cell.angle_gamma   90.00
#
_symmetry.space_group_name_H-M   'P 1'
#
loop_
_entity.id
_entity.type
_entity.pdbx_description
1 polymer ?
#
loop_
_entity_poly.entity_id
_entity_poly.type
_entity_poly.pdbx_seq_one_letter_code
_entity_poly.pdbx_strand_id
1 'polypeptide(L)'
;MIERAWAEAFARDWIDAWNAHDLARILAHYADDFEMTSPLIVQRLGVAAGKLKGKEAIRAYWGQGLAAAPNLHFTLLDVMVGVNSLAILYESATLSRVVVERIEFDAEGRGARAEALHGPPRPPP
;
A
#
# COMPACT_ATOMS: atom_id res chain seq x y z
N MET A 1 -5.63 -20.01 -6.32
CA MET A 1 -5.47 -19.33 -5.04
C MET A 1 -4.03 -18.91 -4.88
N ILE A 2 -3.81 -17.77 -4.26
CA ILE A 2 -2.44 -17.29 -4.00
C ILE A 2 -1.77 -18.17 -2.95
N GLU A 3 -0.55 -18.61 -3.22
CA GLU A 3 0.20 -19.40 -2.26
C GLU A 3 0.78 -18.54 -1.14
N ARG A 4 0.75 -19.06 0.09
CA ARG A 4 1.19 -18.34 1.27
C ARG A 4 2.65 -17.90 1.18
N ALA A 5 3.54 -18.77 0.71
CA ALA A 5 4.97 -18.43 0.59
C ALA A 5 5.20 -17.26 -0.36
N TRP A 6 4.48 -17.23 -1.48
CA TRP A 6 4.54 -16.12 -2.44
C TRP A 6 4.02 -14.82 -1.82
N ALA A 7 2.88 -14.92 -1.11
CA ALA A 7 2.27 -13.75 -0.47
C ALA A 7 3.17 -13.16 0.62
N GLU A 8 3.79 -13.99 1.41
CA GLU A 8 4.72 -13.53 2.46
C GLU A 8 5.96 -12.87 1.87
N ALA A 9 6.51 -13.43 0.79
CA ALA A 9 7.66 -12.83 0.11
C ALA A 9 7.27 -11.49 -0.53
N PHE A 10 6.10 -11.42 -1.14
CA PHE A 10 5.57 -10.18 -1.70
C PHE A 10 5.43 -9.11 -0.62
N ALA A 11 4.81 -9.46 0.50
CA ALA A 11 4.57 -8.52 1.60
C ALA A 11 5.88 -7.99 2.20
N ARG A 12 6.87 -8.88 2.40
CA ARG A 12 8.18 -8.46 2.92
C ARG A 12 8.87 -7.48 1.96
N ASP A 13 8.86 -7.78 0.66
CA ASP A 13 9.46 -6.87 -0.32
C ASP A 13 8.72 -5.55 -0.40
N TRP A 14 7.39 -5.58 -0.33
CA TRP A 14 6.55 -4.39 -0.32
C TRP A 14 6.88 -3.49 0.88
N ILE A 15 6.95 -4.07 2.07
CA ILE A 15 7.33 -3.35 3.30
C ILE A 15 8.75 -2.77 3.18
N ASP A 16 9.70 -3.59 2.72
CA ASP A 16 11.10 -3.15 2.58
C ASP A 16 11.24 -2.01 1.57
N ALA A 17 10.48 -2.06 0.47
CA ALA A 17 10.51 -1.01 -0.54
C ALA A 17 9.98 0.32 0.02
N TRP A 18 8.88 0.29 0.78
CA TRP A 18 8.36 1.48 1.45
C TRP A 18 9.36 2.02 2.48
N ASN A 19 9.93 1.16 3.31
CA ASN A 19 10.88 1.57 4.34
C ASN A 19 12.19 2.11 3.74
N ALA A 20 12.56 1.64 2.56
CA ALA A 20 13.70 2.18 1.82
C ALA A 20 13.36 3.50 1.11
N HIS A 21 12.10 3.91 1.09
CA HIS A 21 11.61 5.08 0.36
C HIS A 21 11.95 5.00 -1.13
N ASP A 22 11.95 3.78 -1.68
CA ASP A 22 12.32 3.49 -3.06
C ASP A 22 11.05 3.41 -3.92
N LEU A 23 10.66 4.54 -4.48
CA LEU A 23 9.41 4.67 -5.23
C LEU A 23 9.36 3.74 -6.44
N ALA A 24 10.46 3.59 -7.17
CA ALA A 24 10.51 2.70 -8.33
C ALA A 24 10.28 1.25 -7.92
N ARG A 25 10.86 0.82 -6.82
CA ARG A 25 10.71 -0.52 -6.29
C ARG A 25 9.29 -0.78 -5.80
N ILE A 26 8.66 0.21 -5.16
CA ILE A 26 7.26 0.13 -4.74
C ILE A 26 6.37 -0.07 -5.97
N LEU A 27 6.53 0.78 -6.98
CA LEU A 27 5.69 0.77 -8.19
C LEU A 27 5.89 -0.47 -9.05
N ALA A 28 7.04 -1.15 -8.93
CA ALA A 28 7.30 -2.38 -9.67
C ALA A 28 6.32 -3.52 -9.30
N HIS A 29 5.67 -3.43 -8.16
CA HIS A 29 4.66 -4.41 -7.74
C HIS A 29 3.31 -4.26 -8.45
N TYR A 30 3.10 -3.18 -9.22
CA TYR A 30 1.78 -2.80 -9.73
C TYR A 30 1.76 -2.77 -11.26
N ALA A 31 0.56 -2.99 -11.81
CA ALA A 31 0.31 -2.83 -13.24
C ALA A 31 0.29 -1.34 -13.61
N ASP A 32 0.54 -1.04 -14.90
CA ASP A 32 0.61 0.35 -15.37
C ASP A 32 -0.70 1.11 -15.18
N ASP A 33 -1.84 0.41 -15.27
CA ASP A 33 -3.17 1.00 -15.15
C ASP A 33 -3.84 0.73 -13.81
N PHE A 34 -3.06 0.40 -12.77
CA PHE A 34 -3.65 0.03 -11.49
C PHE A 34 -4.43 1.17 -10.85
N GLU A 35 -5.43 0.78 -10.05
CA GLU A 35 -6.25 1.69 -9.28
C GLU A 35 -5.91 1.58 -7.81
N MET A 36 -5.89 2.72 -7.12
CA MET A 36 -5.67 2.76 -5.68
C MET A 36 -6.78 3.56 -5.01
N THR A 37 -7.29 3.02 -3.91
CA THR A 37 -8.28 3.70 -3.07
C THR A 37 -7.70 3.83 -1.65
N SER A 38 -7.77 5.02 -1.07
CA SER A 38 -7.22 5.27 0.27
C SER A 38 -7.91 6.45 0.93
N PRO A 39 -8.15 6.37 2.27
CA PRO A 39 -8.62 7.53 3.03
C PRO A 39 -7.71 8.74 2.90
N LEU A 40 -6.40 8.52 2.74
CA LEU A 40 -5.44 9.63 2.58
C LEU A 40 -5.64 10.39 1.27
N ILE A 41 -6.11 9.73 0.22
CA ILE A 41 -6.43 10.39 -1.04
C ILE A 41 -7.57 11.37 -0.84
N VAL A 42 -8.60 10.98 -0.08
CA VAL A 42 -9.69 11.89 0.29
C VAL A 42 -9.16 13.09 1.05
N GLN A 43 -8.34 12.85 2.07
CA GLN A 43 -7.85 13.88 2.97
C GLN A 43 -6.86 14.84 2.30
N ARG A 44 -5.93 14.29 1.50
CA ARG A 44 -4.84 15.10 0.93
C ARG A 44 -5.18 15.76 -0.39
N LEU A 45 -5.99 15.09 -1.23
CA LEU A 45 -6.31 15.58 -2.57
C LEU A 45 -7.74 16.10 -2.70
N GLY A 46 -8.59 15.89 -1.69
CA GLY A 46 -9.99 16.29 -1.75
C GLY A 46 -10.81 15.52 -2.78
N VAL A 47 -10.33 14.35 -3.22
CA VAL A 47 -11.04 13.47 -4.15
C VAL A 47 -12.02 12.64 -3.34
N ALA A 48 -13.32 12.93 -3.45
CA ALA A 48 -14.34 12.31 -2.59
C ALA A 48 -14.39 10.78 -2.73
N ALA A 49 -14.15 10.24 -3.94
CA ALA A 49 -14.09 8.81 -4.16
C ALA A 49 -12.85 8.14 -3.57
N GLY A 50 -11.84 8.92 -3.17
CA GLY A 50 -10.60 8.41 -2.60
C GLY A 50 -9.80 7.53 -3.55
N LYS A 51 -9.98 7.70 -4.85
CA LYS A 51 -9.40 6.81 -5.87
C LYS A 51 -8.48 7.59 -6.81
N LEU A 52 -7.34 6.99 -7.10
CA LEU A 52 -6.46 7.39 -8.19
C LEU A 52 -6.28 6.21 -9.15
N LYS A 53 -6.15 6.49 -10.43
CA LYS A 53 -5.94 5.48 -11.45
C LYS A 53 -4.71 5.81 -12.28
N GLY A 54 -3.93 4.76 -12.57
CA GLY A 54 -2.76 4.85 -13.42
C GLY A 54 -1.47 5.11 -12.65
N LYS A 55 -0.42 4.46 -13.10
CA LYS A 55 0.88 4.47 -12.42
C LYS A 55 1.46 5.90 -12.33
N GLU A 56 1.22 6.74 -13.34
CA GLU A 56 1.77 8.10 -13.34
C GLU A 56 1.14 8.98 -12.27
N ALA A 57 -0.19 8.94 -12.12
CA ALA A 57 -0.88 9.73 -11.09
C ALA A 57 -0.49 9.26 -9.69
N ILE A 58 -0.37 7.95 -9.51
CA ILE A 58 -0.02 7.37 -8.21
C ILE A 58 1.45 7.61 -7.88
N ARG A 59 2.33 7.56 -8.90
CA ARG A 59 3.75 7.93 -8.74
C ARG A 59 3.90 9.33 -8.15
N ALA A 60 3.19 10.30 -8.71
CA ALA A 60 3.23 11.68 -8.24
C ALA A 60 2.73 11.79 -6.80
N TYR A 61 1.62 11.12 -6.51
CA TYR A 61 1.00 11.14 -5.18
C TYR A 61 1.91 10.48 -4.12
N TRP A 62 2.42 9.29 -4.38
CA TRP A 62 3.31 8.60 -3.46
C TRP A 62 4.65 9.31 -3.30
N GLY A 63 5.17 9.89 -4.39
CA GLY A 63 6.40 10.67 -4.33
C GLY A 63 6.28 11.88 -3.39
N GLN A 64 5.16 12.59 -3.46
CA GLN A 64 4.87 13.68 -2.54
C GLN A 64 4.72 13.19 -1.10
N GLY A 65 4.05 12.05 -0.91
CA GLY A 65 3.88 11.45 0.41
C GLY A 65 5.20 11.06 1.06
N LEU A 66 6.10 10.44 0.30
CA LEU A 66 7.42 10.06 0.80
C LEU A 66 8.27 11.30 1.12
N ALA A 67 8.22 12.34 0.29
CA ALA A 67 8.94 13.58 0.54
C ALA A 67 8.43 14.29 1.80
N ALA A 68 7.12 14.22 2.05
CA ALA A 68 6.51 14.86 3.23
C ALA A 68 6.70 14.04 4.51
N ALA A 69 7.06 12.77 4.40
CA ALA A 69 7.21 11.87 5.55
C ALA A 69 8.58 11.19 5.56
N PRO A 70 9.67 11.94 5.81
CA PRO A 70 11.02 11.37 5.79
C PRO A 70 11.23 10.27 6.83
N ASN A 71 10.40 10.22 7.86
CA ASN A 71 10.45 9.22 8.93
C ASN A 71 9.47 8.07 8.71
N LEU A 72 8.84 7.98 7.53
CA LEU A 72 7.90 6.90 7.24
C LEU A 72 8.56 5.55 7.48
N HIS A 73 7.88 4.72 8.28
CA HIS A 73 8.32 3.37 8.59
C HIS A 73 7.10 2.48 8.84
N PHE A 74 7.09 1.33 8.19
CA PHE A 74 6.06 0.31 8.34
C PHE A 74 6.64 -0.92 9.02
N THR A 75 5.89 -1.51 9.94
CA THR A 75 6.23 -2.77 10.58
C THR A 75 5.20 -3.81 10.16
N LEU A 76 5.64 -4.87 9.49
CA LEU A 76 4.76 -5.94 9.06
C LEU A 76 4.21 -6.70 10.27
N LEU A 77 2.90 -6.86 10.33
CA LEU A 77 2.22 -7.60 11.39
C LEU A 77 1.74 -8.97 10.92
N ASP A 78 1.12 -9.04 9.74
CA ASP A 78 0.58 -10.28 9.21
C ASP A 78 0.29 -10.16 7.72
N VAL A 79 0.05 -11.30 7.07
CA VAL A 79 -0.37 -11.38 5.67
C VAL A 79 -1.54 -12.34 5.57
N MET A 80 -2.63 -11.89 4.97
CA MET A 80 -3.78 -12.74 4.70
C MET A 80 -3.87 -13.03 3.21
N VAL A 81 -4.29 -14.24 2.87
CA VAL A 81 -4.26 -14.75 1.50
C VAL A 81 -5.69 -15.05 1.05
N GLY A 82 -6.05 -14.54 -0.12
CA GLY A 82 -7.32 -14.81 -0.78
C GLY A 82 -7.14 -15.62 -2.05
N VAL A 83 -8.19 -15.68 -2.86
CA VAL A 83 -8.14 -16.40 -4.14
C VAL A 83 -7.24 -15.68 -5.13
N ASN A 84 -7.42 -14.37 -5.29
CA ASN A 84 -6.66 -13.54 -6.22
C ASN A 84 -6.25 -12.21 -5.59
N SER A 85 -6.19 -12.19 -4.28
CA SER A 85 -5.81 -11.00 -3.52
C SER A 85 -5.07 -11.39 -2.25
N LEU A 86 -4.36 -10.46 -1.68
CA LEU A 86 -3.77 -10.59 -0.35
C LEU A 86 -4.02 -9.31 0.44
N ALA A 87 -3.87 -9.40 1.74
CA ALA A 87 -3.92 -8.24 2.61
C ALA A 87 -2.65 -8.20 3.45
N ILE A 88 -1.95 -7.07 3.39
CA ILE A 88 -0.78 -6.80 4.21
C ILE A 88 -1.24 -5.98 5.40
N LEU A 89 -1.08 -6.53 6.59
CA LEU A 89 -1.37 -5.84 7.84
C LEU A 89 -0.08 -5.26 8.36
N TYR A 90 -0.04 -3.95 8.57
CA TYR A 90 1.16 -3.31 9.05
C TYR A 90 0.83 -2.15 9.99
N GLU A 91 1.80 -1.82 10.81
CA GLU A 91 1.73 -0.65 11.67
C GLU A 91 2.48 0.49 10.99
N SER A 92 1.83 1.63 10.87
CA SER A 92 2.44 2.85 10.35
C SER A 92 2.83 3.75 11.51
N ALA A 93 4.12 3.98 11.68
CA ALA A 93 4.63 4.89 12.72
C ALA A 93 4.13 6.32 12.47
N THR A 94 4.14 6.76 11.21
CA THR A 94 3.73 8.12 10.83
C THR A 94 2.25 8.38 11.12
N LEU A 95 1.38 7.39 10.84
CA LEU A 95 -0.06 7.53 11.05
C LEU A 95 -0.49 7.12 12.45
N SER A 96 0.39 6.50 13.23
CA SER A 96 0.09 5.95 14.57
C SER A 96 -1.14 5.05 14.58
N ARG A 97 -1.20 4.13 13.62
CA ARG A 97 -2.30 3.18 13.50
C ARG A 97 -1.91 1.94 12.72
N VAL A 98 -2.71 0.90 12.86
CA VAL A 98 -2.64 -0.27 11.99
C VAL A 98 -3.34 0.06 10.68
N VAL A 99 -2.74 -0.37 9.58
CA VAL A 99 -3.27 -0.20 8.24
C VAL A 99 -3.32 -1.58 7.57
N VAL A 100 -4.33 -1.79 6.75
CA VAL A 100 -4.41 -2.95 5.86
C VAL A 100 -4.27 -2.46 4.43
N GLU A 101 -3.34 -3.05 3.68
CA GLU A 101 -3.25 -2.85 2.24
C GLU A 101 -3.76 -4.10 1.56
N ARG A 102 -4.92 -4.00 0.93
CA ARG A 102 -5.50 -5.10 0.16
C ARG A 102 -5.13 -4.92 -1.30
N ILE A 103 -4.58 -5.96 -1.91
CA ILE A 103 -4.11 -5.90 -3.30
C ILE A 103 -4.71 -7.06 -4.09
N GLU A 104 -5.41 -6.74 -5.18
CA GLU A 104 -5.86 -7.71 -6.17
C GLU A 104 -4.88 -7.75 -7.33
N PHE A 105 -4.63 -8.94 -7.86
CA PHE A 105 -3.61 -9.18 -8.87
C PHE A 105 -4.19 -9.46 -10.24
N ASP A 106 -3.46 -9.05 -11.29
CA ASP A 106 -3.75 -9.42 -12.67
C ASP A 106 -3.10 -10.79 -13.00
N ALA A 107 -3.23 -11.21 -14.27
CA ALA A 107 -2.73 -12.49 -14.73
C ALA A 107 -1.21 -12.61 -14.67
N GLU A 108 -0.48 -11.49 -14.68
CA GLU A 108 0.96 -11.44 -14.59
C GLU A 108 1.48 -11.35 -13.15
N GLY A 109 0.59 -11.37 -12.16
CA GLY A 109 0.98 -11.29 -10.75
C GLY A 109 1.32 -9.87 -10.29
N ARG A 110 0.84 -8.85 -11.00
CA ARG A 110 1.00 -7.46 -10.61
C ARG A 110 -0.28 -6.95 -9.99
N GLY A 111 -0.16 -6.02 -9.05
CA GLY A 111 -1.32 -5.40 -8.43
C GLY A 111 -2.12 -4.59 -9.42
N ALA A 112 -3.38 -4.97 -9.61
CA ALA A 112 -4.32 -4.29 -10.50
C ALA A 112 -5.19 -3.30 -9.75
N ARG A 113 -5.56 -3.63 -8.52
CA ARG A 113 -6.32 -2.76 -7.62
C ARG A 113 -5.77 -2.89 -6.21
N ALA A 114 -5.64 -1.75 -5.54
CA ALA A 114 -5.21 -1.71 -4.16
C ALA A 114 -6.15 -0.82 -3.35
N GLU A 115 -6.42 -1.24 -2.13
CA GLU A 115 -7.23 -0.45 -1.19
C GLU A 115 -6.55 -0.43 0.17
N ALA A 116 -6.35 0.78 0.71
CA ALA A 116 -5.88 0.95 2.07
C ALA A 116 -7.07 1.12 3.01
N LEU A 117 -7.06 0.35 4.11
CA LEU A 117 -8.03 0.48 5.19
C LEU A 117 -7.28 0.90 6.45
N HIS A 118 -7.77 1.94 7.11
CA HIS A 118 -7.12 2.49 8.28
C HIS A 118 -7.81 2.03 9.55
N GLY A 119 -7.06 1.52 10.51
CA GLY A 119 -7.53 1.27 11.85
C GLY A 119 -7.73 2.57 12.62
N PRO A 120 -8.28 2.50 13.85
CA PRO A 120 -8.42 3.69 14.67
C PRO A 120 -7.05 4.25 15.05
N PRO A 121 -6.95 5.59 15.28
CA PRO A 121 -5.72 6.16 15.78
C PRO A 121 -5.36 5.54 17.12
N ARG A 122 -4.08 5.25 17.35
CA ARG A 122 -3.63 4.79 18.65
C ARG A 122 -3.54 5.97 19.60
N PRO A 123 -3.91 5.77 20.88
CA PRO A 123 -3.69 6.81 21.87
C PRO A 123 -2.19 7.07 22.02
N PRO A 124 -1.76 8.29 22.36
CA PRO A 124 -0.36 8.57 22.66
C PRO A 124 0.12 7.74 23.85
N PRO A 125 1.40 7.38 23.89
CA PRO A 125 1.95 6.62 24.99
C PRO A 125 1.92 7.39 26.32
#